data_24cce830fb2f4ae5dcdac35d291a2b71
#
_entry.id   24cce830fb2f4ae5dcdac35d291a2b71
#
_cell.length_a   1.000
_cell.length_b   1.000
_cell.length_c   1.000
_cell.angle_alpha   90.00
_cell.angle_beta   90.00
_cell.angle_gamma   90.00
#
_symmetry.space_group_name_H-M   'P 1'
#
loop_
_entity.id
_entity.type
_entity.pdbx_description
1 polymer ?
#
loop_
_entity_poly.entity_id
_entity_poly.type
_entity_poly.pdbx_seq_one_letter_code
_entity_poly.pdbx_strand_id
1 'polypeptide(L)'
;MSDPLTALPTTEPPLRIAVLGSGFGSNFRSLVEKLQAGAINAKIVCVASDVMGSGILDFARAQGIPTIQIEPGKYKSTLEPYIESRLAKSLQEYEVDLVVLAGFMRILKQDVLEAFAGRIINIHPSLLPKYKGLYAWKQALNSGDPVTGCTVHYVDNGVDTGAIIAQAEVDIKKDDTPETLHDRIQKAEHMLLPLVVKEISKRRTEFLISVKK
;
A
#
# COMPACT_ATOMS: atom_id res chain seq x y z
N MET A 1 23.01 18.95 8.43
CA MET A 1 22.71 17.54 8.09
C MET A 1 21.82 17.57 6.85
N SER A 2 22.36 17.18 5.70
CA SER A 2 21.61 17.17 4.43
C SER A 2 20.53 16.11 4.48
N ASP A 3 19.32 16.48 4.12
CA ASP A 3 18.15 15.58 4.02
C ASP A 3 18.52 14.42 3.07
N PRO A 4 18.44 13.15 3.51
CA PRO A 4 18.76 11.98 2.67
C PRO A 4 17.79 11.81 1.48
N LEU A 5 16.83 12.70 1.31
CA LEU A 5 15.80 12.70 0.27
C LEU A 5 16.10 13.57 -0.95
N THR A 6 17.30 14.20 -1.05
CA THR A 6 17.67 14.99 -2.24
C THR A 6 17.66 14.10 -3.49
N ALA A 7 16.87 14.51 -4.48
CA ALA A 7 16.67 13.79 -5.73
C ALA A 7 17.99 13.64 -6.50
N LEU A 8 18.42 12.39 -6.74
CA LEU A 8 19.42 12.11 -7.76
C LEU A 8 18.74 12.07 -9.14
N PRO A 9 19.35 12.60 -10.19
CA PRO A 9 18.83 12.44 -11.55
C PRO A 9 18.84 10.93 -11.88
N THR A 10 17.65 10.34 -12.00
CA THR A 10 17.50 8.94 -12.39
C THR A 10 17.30 8.89 -13.90
N THR A 11 18.04 8.01 -14.59
CA THR A 11 17.83 7.68 -16.01
C THR A 11 16.60 6.79 -16.22
N GLU A 12 16.05 6.24 -15.14
CA GLU A 12 14.87 5.39 -15.15
C GLU A 12 13.59 6.21 -15.38
N PRO A 13 12.68 5.73 -16.23
CA PRO A 13 11.36 6.33 -16.37
C PRO A 13 10.58 6.20 -15.04
N PRO A 14 9.67 7.13 -14.74
CA PRO A 14 8.90 7.09 -13.49
C PRO A 14 8.14 5.77 -13.32
N LEU A 15 8.21 5.17 -12.12
CA LEU A 15 7.43 3.99 -11.76
C LEU A 15 5.93 4.33 -11.75
N ARG A 16 5.12 3.59 -12.48
CA ARG A 16 3.67 3.81 -12.61
C ARG A 16 2.91 3.04 -11.51
N ILE A 17 2.30 3.76 -10.58
CA ILE A 17 1.71 3.19 -9.37
C ILE A 17 0.19 3.29 -9.43
N ALA A 18 -0.51 2.19 -9.10
CA ALA A 18 -1.89 2.24 -8.65
C ALA A 18 -1.95 2.12 -7.13
N VAL A 19 -2.82 2.89 -6.47
CA VAL A 19 -3.07 2.78 -5.04
C VAL A 19 -4.49 2.30 -4.80
N LEU A 20 -4.65 1.23 -4.02
CA LEU A 20 -5.94 0.68 -3.63
C LEU A 20 -6.16 0.91 -2.13
N GLY A 21 -7.33 1.46 -1.77
CA GLY A 21 -7.68 1.70 -0.36
C GLY A 21 -9.18 1.83 -0.16
N SER A 22 -9.67 1.46 1.04
CA SER A 22 -11.11 1.46 1.36
C SER A 22 -11.54 2.61 2.28
N GLY A 23 -10.59 3.43 2.77
CA GLY A 23 -10.86 4.42 3.81
C GLY A 23 -10.45 5.85 3.47
N PHE A 24 -9.94 6.55 4.49
CA PHE A 24 -9.51 7.96 4.39
C PHE A 24 -8.28 8.16 3.49
N GLY A 25 -7.39 7.15 3.40
CA GLY A 25 -6.21 7.19 2.55
C GLY A 25 -5.03 7.95 3.13
N SER A 26 -4.76 7.84 4.44
CA SER A 26 -3.63 8.54 5.09
C SER A 26 -2.27 8.16 4.47
N ASN A 27 -2.04 6.87 4.22
CA ASN A 27 -0.84 6.38 3.54
C ASN A 27 -0.72 6.89 2.09
N PHE A 28 -1.85 6.96 1.37
CA PHE A 28 -1.87 7.53 0.02
C PHE A 28 -1.50 9.03 0.04
N ARG A 29 -2.04 9.80 1.00
CA ARG A 29 -1.70 11.23 1.16
C ARG A 29 -0.22 11.42 1.41
N SER A 30 0.37 10.65 2.32
CA SER A 30 1.82 10.67 2.60
C SER A 30 2.65 10.35 1.34
N LEU A 31 2.23 9.36 0.54
CA LEU A 31 2.90 9.03 -0.70
C LEU A 31 2.83 10.18 -1.71
N VAL A 32 1.66 10.84 -1.87
CA VAL A 32 1.49 12.02 -2.75
C VAL A 32 2.41 13.16 -2.34
N GLU A 33 2.51 13.48 -1.04
CA GLU A 33 3.39 14.51 -0.52
C GLU A 33 4.86 14.27 -0.91
N LYS A 34 5.35 13.03 -0.77
CA LYS A 34 6.73 12.67 -1.13
C LYS A 34 6.97 12.68 -2.64
N LEU A 35 5.97 12.34 -3.44
CA LEU A 35 6.04 12.45 -4.90
C LEU A 35 6.09 13.91 -5.35
N GLN A 36 5.24 14.78 -4.79
CA GLN A 36 5.22 16.21 -5.10
C GLN A 36 6.51 16.92 -4.68
N ALA A 37 7.14 16.47 -3.60
CA ALA A 37 8.46 16.94 -3.17
C ALA A 37 9.62 16.47 -4.08
N GLY A 38 9.35 15.67 -5.12
CA GLY A 38 10.38 15.12 -6.01
C GLY A 38 11.27 14.06 -5.38
N ALA A 39 10.89 13.55 -4.21
CA ALA A 39 11.69 12.59 -3.46
C ALA A 39 11.66 11.15 -4.02
N ILE A 40 10.69 10.85 -4.88
CA ILE A 40 10.43 9.51 -5.44
C ILE A 40 10.21 9.63 -6.95
N ASN A 41 10.94 8.84 -7.74
CA ASN A 41 10.76 8.79 -9.20
C ASN A 41 9.58 7.88 -9.59
N ALA A 42 8.38 8.32 -9.27
CA ALA A 42 7.15 7.58 -9.56
C ALA A 42 5.99 8.52 -9.88
N LYS A 43 4.94 7.96 -10.48
CA LYS A 43 3.69 8.65 -10.78
C LYS A 43 2.51 7.76 -10.37
N ILE A 44 1.58 8.30 -9.61
CA ILE A 44 0.31 7.62 -9.35
C ILE A 44 -0.58 7.80 -10.58
N VAL A 45 -0.87 6.70 -11.26
CA VAL A 45 -1.62 6.71 -12.52
C VAL A 45 -3.11 6.48 -12.30
N CYS A 46 -3.49 5.81 -11.22
CA CYS A 46 -4.89 5.68 -10.79
C CYS A 46 -4.99 5.33 -9.30
N VAL A 47 -6.15 5.60 -8.72
CA VAL A 47 -6.52 5.21 -7.35
C VAL A 47 -7.84 4.45 -7.40
N ALA A 48 -7.92 3.32 -6.71
CA ALA A 48 -9.12 2.49 -6.68
C ALA A 48 -9.67 2.31 -5.26
N SER A 49 -10.99 2.27 -5.13
CA SER A 49 -11.67 1.97 -3.86
C SER A 49 -12.97 1.20 -4.09
N ASP A 50 -13.26 0.27 -3.18
CA ASP A 50 -14.51 -0.49 -3.11
C ASP A 50 -15.59 0.24 -2.28
N VAL A 51 -15.24 1.39 -1.68
CA VAL A 51 -16.15 2.21 -0.88
C VAL A 51 -16.50 3.48 -1.65
N MET A 52 -17.78 3.65 -1.95
CA MET A 52 -18.31 4.84 -2.61
C MET A 52 -18.12 6.06 -1.69
N GLY A 53 -17.61 7.17 -2.25
CA GLY A 53 -17.37 8.39 -1.48
C GLY A 53 -16.27 8.24 -0.42
N SER A 54 -15.36 7.28 -0.59
CA SER A 54 -14.21 7.13 0.32
C SER A 54 -13.28 8.33 0.24
N GLY A 55 -12.71 8.72 1.39
CA GLY A 55 -11.77 9.86 1.46
C GLY A 55 -10.56 9.72 0.55
N ILE A 56 -10.13 8.48 0.23
CA ILE A 56 -9.03 8.25 -0.70
C ILE A 56 -9.40 8.67 -2.14
N LEU A 57 -10.64 8.37 -2.60
CA LEU A 57 -11.08 8.78 -3.94
C LEU A 57 -11.32 10.28 -4.02
N ASP A 58 -11.89 10.89 -2.98
CA ASP A 58 -12.12 12.33 -2.95
C ASP A 58 -10.78 13.10 -3.00
N PHE A 59 -9.80 12.66 -2.24
CA PHE A 59 -8.47 13.25 -2.29
C PHE A 59 -7.79 13.03 -3.66
N ALA A 60 -7.91 11.83 -4.26
CA ALA A 60 -7.36 11.55 -5.58
C ALA A 60 -7.94 12.49 -6.65
N ARG A 61 -9.27 12.69 -6.65
CA ARG A 61 -9.94 13.64 -7.56
C ARG A 61 -9.45 15.06 -7.36
N ALA A 62 -9.29 15.51 -6.10
CA ALA A 62 -8.75 16.84 -5.79
C ALA A 62 -7.31 17.02 -6.27
N GLN A 63 -6.53 15.94 -6.41
CA GLN A 63 -5.18 15.95 -6.97
C GLN A 63 -5.14 15.74 -8.50
N GLY A 64 -6.29 15.64 -9.17
CA GLY A 64 -6.37 15.35 -10.61
C GLY A 64 -5.91 13.94 -10.99
N ILE A 65 -5.90 13.00 -10.04
CA ILE A 65 -5.51 11.60 -10.26
C ILE A 65 -6.75 10.80 -10.68
N PRO A 66 -6.68 10.01 -11.78
CA PRO A 66 -7.77 9.14 -12.21
C PRO A 66 -8.24 8.19 -11.09
N THR A 67 -9.55 8.00 -10.98
CA THR A 67 -10.15 7.14 -9.95
C THR A 67 -10.94 6.00 -10.55
N ILE A 68 -10.86 4.82 -9.92
CA ILE A 68 -11.63 3.64 -10.24
C ILE A 68 -12.54 3.33 -9.05
N GLN A 69 -13.85 3.41 -9.27
CA GLN A 69 -14.83 2.90 -8.32
C GLN A 69 -14.99 1.41 -8.54
N ILE A 70 -14.55 0.60 -7.58
CA ILE A 70 -14.77 -0.84 -7.57
C ILE A 70 -16.18 -1.09 -7.04
N GLU A 71 -16.97 -1.88 -7.76
CA GLU A 71 -18.27 -2.31 -7.26
C GLU A 71 -18.09 -3.15 -5.99
N PRO A 72 -18.84 -2.86 -4.90
CA PRO A 72 -18.64 -3.57 -3.64
C PRO A 72 -18.94 -5.07 -3.72
N GLY A 73 -19.80 -5.47 -4.68
CA GLY A 73 -20.24 -6.85 -4.82
C GLY A 73 -21.01 -7.36 -3.61
N LYS A 74 -21.30 -8.68 -3.58
CA LYS A 74 -22.05 -9.31 -2.48
C LYS A 74 -21.19 -9.82 -1.32
N TYR A 75 -19.89 -10.02 -1.55
CA TYR A 75 -18.97 -10.51 -0.51
C TYR A 75 -18.33 -9.38 0.25
N LYS A 76 -18.19 -9.53 1.59
CA LYS A 76 -17.59 -8.49 2.43
C LYS A 76 -16.06 -8.46 2.39
N SER A 77 -15.42 -9.61 2.22
CA SER A 77 -13.95 -9.76 2.31
C SER A 77 -13.23 -10.00 0.99
N THR A 78 -13.97 -10.31 -0.09
CA THR A 78 -13.41 -10.60 -1.42
C THR A 78 -14.20 -9.85 -2.49
N LEU A 79 -13.63 -9.73 -3.67
CA LEU A 79 -14.35 -9.29 -4.86
C LEU A 79 -15.00 -10.50 -5.56
N GLU A 80 -16.08 -10.26 -6.30
CA GLU A 80 -16.61 -11.28 -7.21
C GLU A 80 -15.67 -11.41 -8.42
N PRO A 81 -15.57 -12.62 -9.02
CA PRO A 81 -14.60 -12.85 -10.11
C PRO A 81 -14.69 -11.83 -11.24
N TYR A 82 -15.90 -11.48 -11.68
CA TYR A 82 -16.08 -10.51 -12.76
C TYR A 82 -15.63 -9.08 -12.37
N ILE A 83 -15.79 -8.68 -11.08
CA ILE A 83 -15.35 -7.37 -10.58
C ILE A 83 -13.82 -7.36 -10.53
N GLU A 84 -13.22 -8.44 -10.06
CA GLU A 84 -11.76 -8.58 -9.96
C GLU A 84 -11.12 -8.58 -11.35
N SER A 85 -11.70 -9.30 -12.31
CA SER A 85 -11.24 -9.30 -13.71
C SER A 85 -11.30 -7.90 -14.33
N ARG A 86 -12.40 -7.15 -14.10
CA ARG A 86 -12.50 -5.75 -14.52
C ARG A 86 -11.45 -4.85 -13.87
N LEU A 87 -11.19 -5.04 -12.56
CA LEU A 87 -10.13 -4.31 -11.86
C LEU A 87 -8.76 -4.60 -12.48
N ALA A 88 -8.42 -5.88 -12.69
CA ALA A 88 -7.17 -6.27 -13.32
C ALA A 88 -6.99 -5.62 -14.69
N LYS A 89 -8.03 -5.67 -15.53
CA LYS A 89 -8.04 -5.04 -16.85
C LYS A 89 -7.84 -3.53 -16.76
N SER A 90 -8.57 -2.84 -15.88
CA SER A 90 -8.42 -1.40 -15.70
C SER A 90 -7.01 -1.02 -15.26
N LEU A 91 -6.40 -1.78 -14.33
CA LEU A 91 -5.02 -1.53 -13.91
C LEU A 91 -4.02 -1.75 -15.05
N GLN A 92 -4.26 -2.73 -15.94
CA GLN A 92 -3.44 -2.94 -17.15
C GLN A 92 -3.61 -1.78 -18.15
N GLU A 93 -4.83 -1.29 -18.39
CA GLU A 93 -5.10 -0.14 -19.25
C GLU A 93 -4.40 1.14 -18.77
N TYR A 94 -4.24 1.31 -17.46
CA TYR A 94 -3.42 2.36 -16.86
C TYR A 94 -1.92 2.08 -16.91
N GLU A 95 -1.48 0.96 -17.53
CA GLU A 95 -0.07 0.54 -17.61
C GLU A 95 0.62 0.56 -16.24
N VAL A 96 -0.03 -0.02 -15.23
CA VAL A 96 0.49 -0.04 -13.84
C VAL A 96 1.71 -0.95 -13.75
N ASP A 97 2.79 -0.44 -13.19
CA ASP A 97 3.99 -1.21 -12.85
C ASP A 97 3.87 -1.86 -11.47
N LEU A 98 3.35 -1.11 -10.49
CA LEU A 98 3.25 -1.52 -9.08
C LEU A 98 1.87 -1.19 -8.53
N VAL A 99 1.23 -2.17 -7.92
CA VAL A 99 0.00 -2.00 -7.14
C VAL A 99 0.36 -1.85 -5.66
N VAL A 100 -0.12 -0.80 -5.02
CA VAL A 100 0.08 -0.52 -3.60
C VAL A 100 -1.25 -0.64 -2.86
N LEU A 101 -1.37 -1.61 -1.97
CA LEU A 101 -2.51 -1.72 -1.06
C LEU A 101 -2.23 -0.86 0.17
N ALA A 102 -3.07 0.13 0.41
CA ALA A 102 -2.96 1.09 1.50
C ALA A 102 -4.28 1.19 2.28
N GLY A 103 -4.54 0.20 3.12
CA GLY A 103 -5.80 0.06 3.81
C GLY A 103 -6.94 -0.41 2.90
N PHE A 104 -6.65 -1.30 1.96
CA PHE A 104 -7.64 -1.96 1.12
C PHE A 104 -8.22 -3.17 1.87
N MET A 105 -9.54 -3.17 2.10
CA MET A 105 -10.20 -4.15 2.97
C MET A 105 -10.71 -5.40 2.24
N ARG A 106 -10.31 -5.59 0.98
CA ARG A 106 -10.65 -6.77 0.20
C ARG A 106 -9.43 -7.63 -0.04
N ILE A 107 -9.60 -8.94 0.02
CA ILE A 107 -8.59 -9.92 -0.36
C ILE A 107 -8.62 -10.05 -1.88
N LEU A 108 -7.52 -9.73 -2.53
CA LEU A 108 -7.31 -9.95 -3.95
C LEU A 108 -7.16 -11.45 -4.21
N LYS A 109 -7.65 -11.89 -5.36
CA LYS A 109 -7.65 -13.28 -5.80
C LYS A 109 -6.90 -13.43 -7.13
N GLN A 110 -7.26 -14.46 -7.89
CA GLN A 110 -6.49 -14.94 -9.01
C GLN A 110 -6.23 -13.88 -10.08
N ASP A 111 -7.25 -13.17 -10.55
CA ASP A 111 -7.11 -12.31 -11.75
C ASP A 111 -6.14 -11.15 -11.52
N VAL A 112 -6.20 -10.48 -10.36
CA VAL A 112 -5.28 -9.40 -10.04
C VAL A 112 -3.92 -9.95 -9.64
N LEU A 113 -3.87 -11.03 -8.84
CA LEU A 113 -2.60 -11.63 -8.41
C LEU A 113 -1.78 -12.17 -9.58
N GLU A 114 -2.41 -12.78 -10.58
CA GLU A 114 -1.72 -13.28 -11.78
C GLU A 114 -1.27 -12.12 -12.68
N ALA A 115 -2.16 -11.15 -12.95
CA ALA A 115 -1.83 -10.01 -13.80
C ALA A 115 -0.69 -9.15 -13.25
N PHE A 116 -0.53 -9.13 -11.92
CA PHE A 116 0.46 -8.32 -11.21
C PHE A 116 1.36 -9.17 -10.30
N ALA A 117 1.66 -10.41 -10.69
CA ALA A 117 2.52 -11.31 -9.92
C ALA A 117 3.85 -10.64 -9.55
N GLY A 118 4.22 -10.66 -8.26
CA GLY A 118 5.41 -9.99 -7.74
C GLY A 118 5.40 -8.45 -7.79
N ARG A 119 4.28 -7.84 -8.21
CA ARG A 119 4.13 -6.39 -8.37
C ARG A 119 3.00 -5.80 -7.52
N ILE A 120 2.62 -6.48 -6.44
CA ILE A 120 1.63 -5.98 -5.47
C ILE A 120 2.32 -5.94 -4.12
N ILE A 121 2.28 -4.78 -3.46
CA ILE A 121 2.75 -4.61 -2.08
C ILE A 121 1.62 -4.13 -1.19
N ASN A 122 1.69 -4.48 0.09
CA ASN A 122 0.75 -4.03 1.11
C ASN A 122 1.51 -3.42 2.28
N ILE A 123 0.93 -2.39 2.90
CA ILE A 123 1.35 -1.88 4.21
C ILE A 123 0.42 -2.43 5.29
N HIS A 124 0.99 -3.16 6.26
CA HIS A 124 0.24 -3.82 7.33
C HIS A 124 0.66 -3.27 8.70
N PRO A 125 -0.30 -2.92 9.60
CA PRO A 125 -0.02 -2.24 10.86
C PRO A 125 0.41 -3.19 11.99
N SER A 126 1.37 -4.08 11.70
CA SER A 126 2.09 -4.89 12.70
C SER A 126 3.45 -5.34 12.19
N LEU A 127 4.27 -5.88 13.09
CA LEU A 127 5.51 -6.59 12.73
C LEU A 127 5.17 -8.03 12.33
N LEU A 128 4.92 -8.27 11.05
CA LEU A 128 4.69 -9.62 10.54
C LEU A 128 5.87 -10.56 10.86
N PRO A 129 5.60 -11.84 11.13
CA PRO A 129 4.34 -12.58 10.97
C PRO A 129 3.35 -12.46 12.14
N LYS A 130 3.59 -11.60 13.15
CA LYS A 130 2.65 -11.38 14.25
C LYS A 130 1.47 -10.53 13.80
N TYR A 131 0.30 -10.81 14.39
CA TYR A 131 -0.91 -9.99 14.28
C TYR A 131 -1.39 -9.77 12.83
N LYS A 132 -1.54 -10.86 12.07
CA LYS A 132 -2.13 -10.84 10.73
C LYS A 132 -3.60 -10.44 10.75
N GLY A 133 -4.10 -9.95 9.61
CA GLY A 133 -5.51 -9.64 9.40
C GLY A 133 -5.95 -8.34 10.04
N LEU A 134 -7.24 -8.26 10.37
CA LEU A 134 -7.89 -7.03 10.80
C LEU A 134 -7.48 -6.62 12.22
N TYR A 135 -7.42 -5.29 12.46
CA TYR A 135 -7.16 -4.70 13.77
C TYR A 135 -5.86 -5.16 14.43
N ALA A 136 -4.80 -5.35 13.64
CA ALA A 136 -3.51 -5.83 14.11
C ALA A 136 -2.95 -5.06 15.32
N TRP A 137 -3.13 -3.74 15.37
CA TRP A 137 -2.74 -2.90 16.50
C TRP A 137 -3.51 -3.23 17.79
N LYS A 138 -4.80 -3.62 17.70
CA LYS A 138 -5.58 -4.08 18.86
C LYS A 138 -5.09 -5.45 19.33
N GLN A 139 -4.74 -6.34 18.40
CA GLN A 139 -4.16 -7.64 18.75
C GLN A 139 -2.82 -7.44 19.46
N ALA A 140 -1.95 -6.56 18.95
CA ALA A 140 -0.66 -6.23 19.56
C ALA A 140 -0.82 -5.63 20.95
N LEU A 141 -1.74 -4.66 21.12
CA LEU A 141 -1.99 -4.04 22.42
C LEU A 141 -2.47 -5.07 23.46
N ASN A 142 -3.33 -6.01 23.07
CA ASN A 142 -3.87 -7.04 23.96
C ASN A 142 -2.89 -8.19 24.25
N SER A 143 -1.82 -8.32 23.49
CA SER A 143 -0.84 -9.42 23.68
C SER A 143 0.09 -9.22 24.85
N GLY A 144 0.30 -7.97 25.29
CA GLY A 144 1.31 -7.60 26.28
C GLY A 144 2.73 -7.52 25.72
N ASP A 145 2.91 -7.61 24.40
CA ASP A 145 4.21 -7.36 23.77
C ASP A 145 4.65 -5.91 24.00
N PRO A 146 5.94 -5.64 24.22
CA PRO A 146 6.45 -4.29 24.43
C PRO A 146 6.57 -3.49 23.14
N VAL A 147 6.61 -4.17 21.97
CA VAL A 147 6.88 -3.58 20.66
C VAL A 147 5.92 -4.15 19.62
N THR A 148 5.46 -3.30 18.73
CA THR A 148 4.78 -3.64 17.48
C THR A 148 5.36 -2.79 16.35
N GLY A 149 4.61 -2.50 15.29
CA GLY A 149 5.08 -1.65 14.21
C GLY A 149 4.25 -1.78 12.95
N CYS A 150 4.92 -1.61 11.82
CA CYS A 150 4.32 -1.83 10.51
C CYS A 150 5.26 -2.59 9.57
N THR A 151 4.67 -3.25 8.59
CA THR A 151 5.38 -4.07 7.60
C THR A 151 4.92 -3.71 6.20
N VAL A 152 5.87 -3.45 5.29
CA VAL A 152 5.61 -3.51 3.86
C VAL A 152 6.04 -4.88 3.36
N HIS A 153 5.14 -5.59 2.69
CA HIS A 153 5.37 -6.94 2.19
C HIS A 153 4.76 -7.12 0.80
N TYR A 154 5.25 -8.09 0.05
CA TYR A 154 4.59 -8.54 -1.18
C TYR A 154 3.28 -9.24 -0.86
N VAL A 155 2.32 -9.14 -1.77
CA VAL A 155 1.02 -9.81 -1.64
C VAL A 155 1.05 -11.11 -2.42
N ASP A 156 0.63 -12.19 -1.75
CA ASP A 156 0.45 -13.53 -2.31
C ASP A 156 -0.99 -14.02 -2.12
N ASN A 157 -1.23 -15.32 -2.31
CA ASN A 157 -2.56 -15.93 -2.16
C ASN A 157 -3.07 -16.02 -0.70
N GLY A 158 -2.20 -15.78 0.27
CA GLY A 158 -2.55 -15.79 1.70
C GLY A 158 -2.89 -14.41 2.24
N VAL A 159 -3.33 -14.36 3.50
CA VAL A 159 -3.54 -13.09 4.20
C VAL A 159 -2.28 -12.75 4.98
N ASP A 160 -1.62 -11.66 4.59
CA ASP A 160 -0.39 -11.15 5.21
C ASP A 160 0.72 -12.22 5.34
N THR A 161 0.91 -13.01 4.25
CA THR A 161 1.87 -14.13 4.23
C THR A 161 3.04 -13.91 3.28
N GLY A 162 2.95 -12.94 2.39
CA GLY A 162 3.96 -12.67 1.38
C GLY A 162 5.30 -12.18 1.96
N ALA A 163 6.33 -12.25 1.15
CA ALA A 163 7.70 -11.91 1.55
C ALA A 163 7.80 -10.47 2.07
N ILE A 164 8.41 -10.30 3.23
CA ILE A 164 8.64 -9.00 3.87
C ILE A 164 9.68 -8.22 3.08
N ILE A 165 9.38 -6.95 2.80
CA ILE A 165 10.30 -6.00 2.15
C ILE A 165 11.01 -5.15 3.20
N ALA A 166 10.24 -4.56 4.12
CA ALA A 166 10.76 -3.72 5.18
C ALA A 166 9.79 -3.64 6.37
N GLN A 167 10.33 -3.35 7.54
CA GLN A 167 9.56 -3.17 8.78
C GLN A 167 10.04 -1.94 9.53
N ALA A 168 9.15 -1.33 10.31
CA ALA A 168 9.46 -0.28 11.25
C ALA A 168 8.83 -0.60 12.61
N GLU A 169 9.64 -0.54 13.66
CA GLU A 169 9.22 -0.82 15.04
C GLU A 169 8.55 0.40 15.67
N VAL A 170 7.60 0.11 16.57
CA VAL A 170 6.86 1.10 17.36
C VAL A 170 6.67 0.54 18.77
N ASP A 171 7.13 1.27 19.77
CA ASP A 171 6.93 0.89 21.17
C ASP A 171 5.44 0.93 21.56
N ILE A 172 4.99 -0.08 22.31
CA ILE A 172 3.70 -0.11 22.98
C ILE A 172 3.88 0.48 24.38
N LYS A 173 3.24 1.60 24.65
CA LYS A 173 3.32 2.27 25.96
C LYS A 173 2.28 1.72 26.91
N LYS A 174 2.58 1.77 28.20
CA LYS A 174 1.70 1.25 29.28
C LYS A 174 0.32 1.90 29.29
N ASP A 175 0.22 3.15 28.85
CA ASP A 175 -1.00 3.97 28.83
C ASP A 175 -1.63 4.07 27.42
N ASP A 176 -1.18 3.25 26.47
CA ASP A 176 -1.76 3.26 25.14
C ASP A 176 -3.21 2.76 25.14
N THR A 177 -4.02 3.50 24.38
CA THR A 177 -5.31 3.02 23.87
C THR A 177 -5.11 2.45 22.46
N PRO A 178 -6.07 1.69 21.91
CA PRO A 178 -6.02 1.28 20.52
C PRO A 178 -5.80 2.44 19.54
N GLU A 179 -6.40 3.61 19.83
CA GLU A 179 -6.31 4.81 18.99
C GLU A 179 -4.91 5.42 19.05
N THR A 180 -4.34 5.61 20.25
CA THR A 180 -3.00 6.23 20.40
C THR A 180 -1.89 5.37 19.83
N LEU A 181 -2.00 4.04 19.98
CA LEU A 181 -1.08 3.10 19.36
C LEU A 181 -1.22 3.12 17.82
N HIS A 182 -2.45 3.09 17.31
CA HIS A 182 -2.72 3.13 15.88
C HIS A 182 -2.18 4.40 15.23
N ASP A 183 -2.40 5.57 15.83
CA ASP A 183 -1.87 6.86 15.35
C ASP A 183 -0.33 6.85 15.28
N ARG A 184 0.33 6.19 16.24
CA ARG A 184 1.79 6.07 16.26
C ARG A 184 2.28 5.11 15.17
N ILE A 185 1.59 4.00 14.95
CA ILE A 185 1.89 3.07 13.86
C ILE A 185 1.69 3.75 12.51
N GLN A 186 0.60 4.51 12.32
CA GLN A 186 0.38 5.27 11.07
C GLN A 186 1.51 6.24 10.75
N LYS A 187 2.08 6.91 11.74
CA LYS A 187 3.26 7.77 11.51
C LYS A 187 4.46 6.99 10.99
N ALA A 188 4.68 5.77 11.48
CA ALA A 188 5.71 4.88 10.97
C ALA A 188 5.39 4.39 9.55
N GLU A 189 4.14 4.05 9.25
CA GLU A 189 3.68 3.68 7.91
C GLU A 189 3.93 4.81 6.90
N HIS A 190 3.62 6.06 7.26
CA HIS A 190 3.81 7.24 6.41
C HIS A 190 5.29 7.52 6.08
N MET A 191 6.21 6.96 6.84
CA MET A 191 7.65 7.01 6.54
C MET A 191 8.09 5.78 5.73
N LEU A 192 7.64 4.58 6.14
CA LEU A 192 8.11 3.32 5.60
C LEU A 192 7.63 3.07 4.17
N LEU A 193 6.33 3.27 3.89
CA LEU A 193 5.76 3.01 2.57
C LEU A 193 6.41 3.86 1.47
N PRO A 194 6.56 5.20 1.63
CA PRO A 194 7.28 6.01 0.64
C PRO A 194 8.73 5.60 0.44
N LEU A 195 9.44 5.17 1.50
CA LEU A 195 10.83 4.69 1.38
C LEU A 195 10.90 3.43 0.52
N VAL A 196 10.01 2.45 0.74
CA VAL A 196 9.97 1.22 -0.07
C VAL A 196 9.65 1.55 -1.52
N VAL A 197 8.66 2.40 -1.78
CA VAL A 197 8.31 2.82 -3.14
C VAL A 197 9.49 3.55 -3.82
N LYS A 198 10.22 4.38 -3.07
CA LYS A 198 11.44 5.05 -3.56
C LYS A 198 12.49 4.03 -3.99
N GLU A 199 12.76 3.02 -3.17
CA GLU A 199 13.78 2.01 -3.49
C GLU A 199 13.39 1.18 -4.73
N ILE A 200 12.11 0.80 -4.86
CA ILE A 200 11.61 0.12 -6.06
C ILE A 200 11.74 1.04 -7.29
N SER A 201 11.41 2.32 -7.16
CA SER A 201 11.46 3.27 -8.28
C SER A 201 12.87 3.53 -8.81
N LYS A 202 13.89 3.44 -7.98
CA LYS A 202 15.30 3.57 -8.39
C LYS A 202 15.76 2.46 -9.33
N ARG A 203 15.12 1.29 -9.26
CA ARG A 203 15.46 0.08 -10.02
C ARG A 203 14.27 -0.42 -10.83
N ARG A 204 13.45 0.49 -11.36
CA ARG A 204 12.22 0.13 -12.07
C ARG A 204 12.44 -0.92 -13.15
N THR A 205 13.45 -0.74 -13.99
CA THR A 205 13.73 -1.69 -15.08
C THR A 205 14.13 -3.05 -14.55
N GLU A 206 15.02 -3.13 -13.56
CA GLU A 206 15.40 -4.40 -12.91
C GLU A 206 14.21 -5.07 -12.23
N PHE A 207 13.39 -4.28 -11.50
CA PHE A 207 12.18 -4.75 -10.86
C PHE A 207 11.23 -5.40 -11.86
N LEU A 208 10.93 -4.73 -12.98
CA LEU A 208 10.00 -5.24 -13.99
C LEU A 208 10.56 -6.47 -14.75
N ILE A 209 11.87 -6.62 -14.85
CA ILE A 209 12.50 -7.82 -15.42
C ILE A 209 12.43 -9.00 -14.43
N SER A 210 12.67 -8.75 -13.15
CA SER A 210 12.70 -9.80 -12.11
C SER A 210 11.35 -10.49 -11.92
N VAL A 211 10.25 -9.78 -12.13
CA VAL A 211 8.88 -10.31 -11.95
C VAL A 211 8.29 -10.96 -13.21
N LYS A 212 9.01 -10.93 -14.34
CA LYS A 212 8.60 -11.61 -15.60
C LYS A 212 9.14 -13.04 -15.72
N LYS A 213 9.96 -13.47 -14.77
CA LYS A 213 10.53 -14.83 -14.69
C LYS A 213 9.66 -15.74 -13.84
#